data_c60187e9045baf2ed7528996abe6ea9e
#
_entry.id   c60187e9045baf2ed7528996abe6ea9e
#
_cell.length_a   1.000
_cell.length_b   1.000
_cell.length_c   1.000
_cell.angle_alpha   90.00
_cell.angle_beta   90.00
_cell.angle_gamma   90.00
#
_symmetry.space_group_name_H-M   'P 1'
#
loop_
_entity.id
_entity.type
_entity.pdbx_description
1 polymer ?
#
loop_
_entity_poly.entity_id
_entity_poly.type
_entity_poly.pdbx_seq_one_letter_code
_entity_poly.pdbx_strand_id
1 'polypeptide(L)'
;LAPQPNMKTILNKIFSRSRNLNFLDNSFKKLKKELKIETIFNSIEKFSKTSEIRYVGGCVRKILNNEEVDDIDLAVNLNPKEVSEVLKKNNIKFYSTGIEHGTITALIEKKKYEITSLREDILTDGRHAKVRFSSDWNKDASRRDFTINAVYADINGNLFDPLNGISDLKNGVVKFIGTPDERIQEDYLRI
;
A
#
# COMPACT_ATOMS: atom_id res chain seq x y z
N LEU A 1 41.00 13.10 -2.88
CA LEU A 1 40.49 12.57 -1.60
C LEU A 1 39.19 13.33 -1.29
N ALA A 2 38.07 12.64 -1.28
CA ALA A 2 36.78 13.22 -0.90
C ALA A 2 36.81 13.59 0.59
N PRO A 3 36.27 14.75 0.99
CA PRO A 3 36.30 15.17 2.39
C PRO A 3 35.50 14.19 3.25
N GLN A 4 36.09 13.71 4.33
CA GLN A 4 35.43 12.86 5.31
C GLN A 4 34.27 13.60 5.95
N PRO A 5 33.08 12.99 6.08
CA PRO A 5 31.93 13.67 6.69
C PRO A 5 32.22 13.95 8.18
N ASN A 6 31.97 15.19 8.59
CA ASN A 6 32.15 15.65 9.97
C ASN A 6 31.23 14.84 10.92
N MET A 7 31.74 14.49 12.11
CA MET A 7 31.04 13.73 13.15
C MET A 7 29.64 14.30 13.50
N LYS A 8 29.49 15.66 13.49
CA LYS A 8 28.20 16.34 13.64
C LYS A 8 27.20 15.98 12.52
N THR A 9 27.67 15.83 11.29
CA THR A 9 26.84 15.45 10.13
C THR A 9 26.40 13.99 10.25
N ILE A 10 27.26 13.10 10.73
CA ILE A 10 26.94 11.69 10.97
C ILE A 10 25.92 11.57 12.12
N LEU A 11 26.15 12.25 13.24
CA LEU A 11 25.23 12.25 14.37
C LEU A 11 23.87 12.83 13.99
N ASN A 12 23.78 13.94 13.25
CA ASN A 12 22.53 14.51 12.79
C ASN A 12 21.77 13.55 11.84
N LYS A 13 22.46 12.82 10.96
CA LYS A 13 21.84 11.76 10.13
C LYS A 13 21.31 10.60 10.99
N ILE A 14 22.04 10.16 12.01
CA ILE A 14 21.62 9.09 12.91
C ILE A 14 20.42 9.54 13.75
N PHE A 15 20.44 10.73 14.32
CA PHE A 15 19.33 11.26 15.12
C PHE A 15 18.09 11.59 14.29
N SER A 16 18.24 12.10 13.07
CA SER A 16 17.10 12.30 12.16
C SER A 16 16.48 10.98 11.70
N ARG A 17 17.31 9.97 11.43
CA ARG A 17 16.86 8.62 11.07
C ARG A 17 16.13 7.93 12.23
N SER A 18 16.64 8.07 13.47
CA SER A 18 16.00 7.55 14.68
C SER A 18 14.65 8.22 14.96
N ARG A 19 14.54 9.57 14.82
CA ARG A 19 13.27 10.29 14.98
C ARG A 19 12.25 9.90 13.93
N ASN A 20 12.66 9.73 12.66
CA ASN A 20 11.76 9.30 11.60
C ASN A 20 11.23 7.87 11.81
N LEU A 21 12.08 6.95 12.27
CA LEU A 21 11.68 5.58 12.57
C LEU A 21 10.66 5.53 13.72
N ASN A 22 10.92 6.25 14.82
CA ASN A 22 10.00 6.33 15.96
C ASN A 22 8.66 6.99 15.58
N PHE A 23 8.68 7.97 14.68
CA PHE A 23 7.49 8.62 14.19
C PHE A 23 6.63 7.65 13.36
N LEU A 24 7.22 6.95 12.40
CA LEU A 24 6.51 5.96 11.57
C LEU A 24 5.91 4.84 12.43
N ASP A 25 6.67 4.28 13.35
CA ASP A 25 6.21 3.25 14.28
C ASP A 25 4.99 3.74 15.10
N ASN A 26 5.03 4.97 15.61
CA ASN A 26 3.93 5.56 16.35
C ASN A 26 2.67 5.80 15.47
N SER A 27 2.85 6.23 14.22
CA SER A 27 1.74 6.46 13.29
C SER A 27 1.01 5.17 12.93
N PHE A 28 1.74 4.09 12.60
CA PHE A 28 1.14 2.79 12.34
C PHE A 28 0.52 2.16 13.59
N LYS A 29 1.13 2.31 14.77
CA LYS A 29 0.55 1.89 16.04
C LYS A 29 -0.75 2.63 16.35
N LYS A 30 -0.83 3.92 16.05
CA LYS A 30 -2.05 4.72 16.19
C LYS A 30 -3.14 4.19 15.27
N LEU A 31 -2.86 3.99 13.98
CA LEU A 31 -3.81 3.42 13.03
C LEU A 31 -4.32 2.05 13.49
N LYS A 32 -3.43 1.16 13.88
CA LYS A 32 -3.76 -0.18 14.38
C LYS A 32 -4.76 -0.11 15.55
N LYS A 33 -4.51 0.76 16.53
CA LYS A 33 -5.34 0.90 17.73
C LYS A 33 -6.68 1.57 17.45
N GLU A 34 -6.69 2.67 16.70
CA GLU A 34 -7.90 3.47 16.48
C GLU A 34 -8.88 2.81 15.52
N LEU A 35 -8.38 2.01 14.58
CA LEU A 35 -9.18 1.48 13.48
C LEU A 35 -9.61 0.02 13.66
N LYS A 36 -9.15 -0.65 14.72
CA LYS A 36 -9.37 -2.10 14.91
C LYS A 36 -9.06 -2.94 13.67
N ILE A 37 -8.24 -2.40 12.78
CA ILE A 37 -7.86 -2.99 11.50
C ILE A 37 -7.06 -4.30 11.70
N GLU A 38 -6.49 -4.49 12.88
CA GLU A 38 -5.76 -5.69 13.28
C GLU A 38 -6.60 -6.96 13.08
N THR A 39 -7.93 -6.85 13.23
CA THR A 39 -8.83 -7.98 12.96
C THR A 39 -8.76 -8.44 11.51
N ILE A 40 -8.68 -7.51 10.55
CA ILE A 40 -8.54 -7.83 9.12
C ILE A 40 -7.18 -8.46 8.86
N PHE A 41 -6.09 -7.83 9.32
CA PHE A 41 -4.73 -8.35 9.14
C PHE A 41 -4.60 -9.76 9.70
N ASN A 42 -4.97 -9.97 10.96
CA ASN A 42 -4.91 -11.27 11.62
C ASN A 42 -5.75 -12.34 10.91
N SER A 43 -6.91 -11.97 10.37
CA SER A 43 -7.78 -12.91 9.65
C SER A 43 -7.14 -13.36 8.34
N ILE A 44 -6.56 -12.45 7.59
CA ILE A 44 -5.88 -12.75 6.32
C ILE A 44 -4.59 -13.54 6.56
N GLU A 45 -3.72 -13.09 7.47
CA GLU A 45 -2.42 -13.72 7.74
C GLU A 45 -2.55 -15.14 8.31
N LYS A 46 -3.66 -15.46 8.99
CA LYS A 46 -3.96 -16.81 9.49
C LYS A 46 -4.54 -17.74 8.43
N PHE A 47 -4.88 -17.27 7.24
CA PHE A 47 -5.46 -18.11 6.19
C PHE A 47 -4.47 -19.15 5.66
N SER A 48 -3.23 -18.76 5.43
CA SER A 48 -2.14 -19.66 5.05
C SER A 48 -0.78 -19.13 5.54
N LYS A 49 0.26 -19.95 5.44
CA LYS A 49 1.63 -19.54 5.82
C LYS A 49 2.21 -18.44 4.92
N THR A 50 1.64 -18.25 3.75
CA THR A 50 2.12 -17.30 2.73
C THR A 50 1.17 -16.15 2.48
N SER A 51 0.00 -16.13 3.17
CA SER A 51 -0.95 -15.02 3.02
C SER A 51 -0.45 -13.77 3.73
N GLU A 52 -0.46 -12.67 2.99
CA GLU A 52 0.01 -11.37 3.44
C GLU A 52 -0.98 -10.28 3.04
N ILE A 53 -1.09 -9.28 3.91
CA ILE A 53 -1.86 -8.07 3.67
C ILE A 53 -1.03 -6.85 4.07
N ARG A 54 -1.11 -5.76 3.32
CA ARG A 54 -0.34 -4.54 3.56
C ARG A 54 -1.17 -3.31 3.31
N TYR A 55 -0.89 -2.24 4.02
CA TYR A 55 -1.31 -0.88 3.64
C TYR A 55 -0.64 -0.50 2.31
N VAL A 56 -1.29 0.32 1.50
CA VAL A 56 -0.73 0.74 0.20
C VAL A 56 -1.25 2.10 -0.24
N GLY A 57 -0.54 2.76 -1.13
CA GLY A 57 -1.04 3.95 -1.84
C GLY A 57 -1.08 5.21 -0.98
N GLY A 58 -2.20 5.93 -1.08
CA GLY A 58 -2.38 7.24 -0.44
C GLY A 58 -2.17 7.24 1.06
N CYS A 59 -2.65 6.22 1.77
CA CYS A 59 -2.50 6.13 3.22
C CYS A 59 -1.04 5.99 3.65
N VAL A 60 -0.24 5.17 2.97
CA VAL A 60 1.20 5.03 3.27
C VAL A 60 1.94 6.33 2.95
N ARG A 61 1.66 6.96 1.80
CA ARG A 61 2.26 8.24 1.41
C ARG A 61 1.95 9.33 2.44
N LYS A 62 0.70 9.47 2.89
CA LYS A 62 0.28 10.44 3.91
C LYS A 62 1.02 10.22 5.23
N ILE A 63 1.16 8.96 5.67
CA ILE A 63 1.94 8.64 6.87
C ILE A 63 3.40 9.05 6.71
N LEU A 64 4.02 8.75 5.57
CA LEU A 64 5.41 9.11 5.29
C LEU A 64 5.63 10.63 5.27
N ASN A 65 4.62 11.39 4.87
CA ASN A 65 4.62 12.86 4.88
C ASN A 65 4.15 13.49 6.20
N ASN A 66 3.81 12.68 7.21
CA ASN A 66 3.25 13.19 8.48
C ASN A 66 1.91 13.91 8.28
N GLU A 67 1.08 13.41 7.37
CA GLU A 67 -0.25 13.92 7.07
C GLU A 67 -1.33 13.04 7.73
N GLU A 68 -2.52 13.59 7.91
CA GLU A 68 -3.69 12.86 8.41
C GLU A 68 -4.20 11.85 7.37
N VAL A 69 -4.59 10.66 7.84
CA VAL A 69 -5.05 9.57 6.98
C VAL A 69 -6.56 9.45 7.07
N ASP A 70 -7.25 9.62 5.95
CA ASP A 70 -8.71 9.59 5.86
C ASP A 70 -9.19 8.21 5.38
N ASP A 71 -8.58 7.71 4.29
CA ASP A 71 -8.94 6.46 3.64
C ASP A 71 -7.82 5.43 3.78
N ILE A 72 -8.20 4.20 4.04
CA ILE A 72 -7.25 3.08 4.20
C ILE A 72 -7.43 2.09 3.06
N ASP A 73 -6.44 2.03 2.20
CA ASP A 73 -6.32 1.04 1.15
C ASP A 73 -5.39 -0.09 1.59
N LEU A 74 -5.85 -1.32 1.38
CA LEU A 74 -5.12 -2.53 1.67
C LEU A 74 -4.88 -3.33 0.39
N ALA A 75 -3.70 -3.89 0.25
CA ALA A 75 -3.37 -4.85 -0.79
C ALA A 75 -3.17 -6.23 -0.15
N VAL A 76 -3.61 -7.29 -0.85
CA VAL A 76 -3.55 -8.67 -0.34
C VAL A 76 -3.13 -9.63 -1.45
N ASN A 77 -2.29 -10.60 -1.13
CA ASN A 77 -1.82 -11.62 -2.07
C ASN A 77 -2.78 -12.81 -2.24
N LEU A 78 -4.00 -12.71 -1.74
CA LEU A 78 -5.11 -13.64 -1.96
C LEU A 78 -5.99 -13.15 -3.11
N ASN A 79 -6.65 -14.06 -3.82
CA ASN A 79 -7.66 -13.67 -4.80
C ASN A 79 -8.96 -13.21 -4.11
N PRO A 80 -9.88 -12.52 -4.80
CA PRO A 80 -11.08 -11.95 -4.18
C PRO A 80 -12.01 -12.99 -3.55
N LYS A 81 -12.05 -14.21 -4.10
CA LYS A 81 -12.86 -15.29 -3.55
C LYS A 81 -12.31 -15.74 -2.19
N GLU A 82 -11.00 -15.95 -2.11
CA GLU A 82 -10.32 -16.29 -0.85
C GLU A 82 -10.49 -15.19 0.20
N VAL A 83 -10.37 -13.90 -0.18
CA VAL A 83 -10.64 -12.78 0.72
C VAL A 83 -12.06 -12.83 1.26
N SER A 84 -13.07 -13.06 0.39
CA SER A 84 -14.47 -13.18 0.80
C SER A 84 -14.69 -14.34 1.79
N GLU A 85 -14.06 -15.49 1.55
CA GLU A 85 -14.12 -16.66 2.42
C GLU A 85 -13.52 -16.37 3.80
N VAL A 86 -12.35 -15.70 3.84
CA VAL A 86 -11.71 -15.29 5.09
C VAL A 86 -12.58 -14.34 5.89
N LEU A 87 -13.09 -13.28 5.26
CA LEU A 87 -13.93 -12.29 5.94
C LEU A 87 -15.21 -12.93 6.48
N LYS A 88 -15.87 -13.79 5.68
CA LYS A 88 -17.06 -14.53 6.10
C LYS A 88 -16.78 -15.44 7.29
N LYS A 89 -15.69 -16.22 7.25
CA LYS A 89 -15.29 -17.14 8.33
C LYS A 89 -15.01 -16.41 9.65
N ASN A 90 -14.54 -15.16 9.57
CA ASN A 90 -14.22 -14.34 10.75
C ASN A 90 -15.35 -13.39 11.15
N ASN A 91 -16.58 -13.55 10.60
CA ASN A 91 -17.75 -12.71 10.86
C ASN A 91 -17.51 -11.21 10.59
N ILE A 92 -16.66 -10.87 9.63
CA ILE A 92 -16.42 -9.51 9.17
C ILE A 92 -17.40 -9.21 8.05
N LYS A 93 -18.22 -8.18 8.22
CA LYS A 93 -19.14 -7.71 7.15
C LYS A 93 -18.34 -7.16 5.99
N PHE A 94 -18.78 -7.44 4.75
CA PHE A 94 -18.13 -6.94 3.56
C PHE A 94 -19.12 -6.76 2.40
N TYR A 95 -18.71 -5.98 1.40
CA TYR A 95 -19.40 -5.76 0.14
C TYR A 95 -18.49 -6.13 -1.02
N SER A 96 -19.04 -6.80 -2.03
CA SER A 96 -18.29 -7.31 -3.19
C SER A 96 -18.52 -6.47 -4.45
N THR A 97 -18.88 -5.21 -4.32
CA THR A 97 -19.23 -4.31 -5.45
C THR A 97 -18.11 -4.09 -6.45
N GLY A 98 -16.86 -4.31 -6.06
CA GLY A 98 -15.67 -4.17 -6.91
C GLY A 98 -14.95 -5.49 -7.21
N ILE A 99 -15.60 -6.63 -7.03
CA ILE A 99 -14.96 -7.95 -7.12
C ILE A 99 -14.36 -8.25 -8.50
N GLU A 100 -14.95 -7.75 -9.56
CA GLU A 100 -14.45 -7.85 -10.94
C GLU A 100 -13.11 -7.13 -11.14
N HIS A 101 -12.86 -6.07 -10.34
CA HIS A 101 -11.61 -5.33 -10.30
C HIS A 101 -10.68 -5.80 -9.17
N GLY A 102 -11.09 -6.84 -8.43
CA GLY A 102 -10.30 -7.42 -7.34
C GLY A 102 -10.46 -6.72 -6.00
N THR A 103 -11.41 -5.79 -5.85
CA THR A 103 -11.60 -5.02 -4.61
C THR A 103 -12.82 -5.51 -3.83
N ILE A 104 -12.64 -5.70 -2.54
CA ILE A 104 -13.69 -6.02 -1.55
C ILE A 104 -13.64 -4.97 -0.45
N THR A 105 -14.80 -4.41 -0.11
CA THR A 105 -14.90 -3.44 0.98
C THR A 105 -15.31 -4.14 2.26
N ALA A 106 -14.40 -4.27 3.22
CA ALA A 106 -14.70 -4.74 4.56
C ALA A 106 -15.27 -3.61 5.44
N LEU A 107 -16.15 -3.95 6.37
CA LEU A 107 -16.79 -3.02 7.29
C LEU A 107 -16.52 -3.43 8.74
N ILE A 108 -15.81 -2.58 9.50
CA ILE A 108 -15.60 -2.73 10.95
C ILE A 108 -16.07 -1.46 11.64
N GLU A 109 -17.02 -1.58 12.58
CA GLU A 109 -17.53 -0.46 13.38
C GLU A 109 -17.90 0.78 12.57
N LYS A 110 -18.59 0.61 11.44
CA LYS A 110 -19.00 1.65 10.51
C LYS A 110 -17.86 2.26 9.65
N LYS A 111 -16.61 1.83 9.83
CA LYS A 111 -15.49 2.21 8.95
C LYS A 111 -15.33 1.21 7.81
N LYS A 112 -15.07 1.75 6.62
CA LYS A 112 -14.86 0.97 5.40
C LYS A 112 -13.36 0.83 5.14
N TYR A 113 -12.96 -0.36 4.69
CA TYR A 113 -11.58 -0.68 4.31
C TYR A 113 -11.61 -1.35 2.95
N GLU A 114 -10.94 -0.76 1.98
CA GLU A 114 -10.81 -1.36 0.65
C GLU A 114 -9.65 -2.35 0.63
N ILE A 115 -9.98 -3.61 0.36
CA ILE A 115 -9.02 -4.71 0.26
C ILE A 115 -8.94 -5.10 -1.21
N THR A 116 -7.82 -4.81 -1.85
CA THR A 116 -7.59 -5.09 -3.26
C THR A 116 -6.60 -6.25 -3.40
N SER A 117 -7.02 -7.29 -4.12
CA SER A 117 -6.15 -8.41 -4.49
C SER A 117 -5.04 -7.94 -5.41
N LEU A 118 -3.81 -8.41 -5.18
CA LEU A 118 -2.69 -8.14 -6.07
C LEU A 118 -3.04 -8.63 -7.48
N ARG A 119 -2.69 -7.84 -8.48
CA ARG A 119 -3.02 -8.13 -9.87
C ARG A 119 -1.97 -7.60 -10.84
N GLU A 120 -1.97 -8.12 -12.03
CA GLU A 120 -1.26 -7.61 -13.21
C GLU A 120 -2.29 -7.29 -14.30
N ASP A 121 -2.06 -6.23 -15.03
CA ASP A 121 -2.91 -5.84 -16.14
C ASP A 121 -2.44 -6.62 -17.39
N ILE A 122 -3.34 -7.41 -18.02
CA ILE A 122 -2.98 -8.27 -19.16
C ILE A 122 -3.20 -7.54 -20.48
N LEU A 123 -4.27 -6.77 -20.57
CA LEU A 123 -4.66 -5.98 -21.75
C LEU A 123 -5.40 -4.75 -21.24
N THR A 124 -4.97 -3.60 -21.69
CA THR A 124 -5.69 -2.33 -21.50
C THR A 124 -6.28 -1.94 -22.86
N ASP A 125 -7.59 -2.07 -23.01
CA ASP A 125 -8.34 -1.48 -24.12
C ASP A 125 -9.18 -0.34 -23.56
N GLY A 126 -8.55 0.82 -23.45
CA GLY A 126 -9.17 2.01 -22.87
C GLY A 126 -9.62 1.79 -21.41
N ARG A 127 -10.95 1.80 -21.17
CA ARG A 127 -11.53 1.71 -19.82
C ARG A 127 -11.66 0.30 -19.24
N HIS A 128 -11.35 -0.75 -20.00
CA HIS A 128 -11.53 -2.14 -19.58
C HIS A 128 -10.19 -2.89 -19.59
N ALA A 129 -9.51 -2.88 -18.44
CA ALA A 129 -8.35 -3.72 -18.23
C ALA A 129 -8.81 -5.14 -17.86
N LYS A 130 -8.44 -6.16 -18.65
CA LYS A 130 -8.49 -7.54 -18.18
C LYS A 130 -7.37 -7.72 -17.17
N VAL A 131 -7.75 -8.02 -15.94
CA VAL A 131 -6.81 -8.22 -14.83
C VAL A 131 -6.61 -9.71 -14.59
N ARG A 132 -5.39 -10.09 -14.22
CA ARG A 132 -5.06 -11.40 -13.68
C ARG A 132 -4.59 -11.23 -12.24
N PHE A 133 -5.24 -11.94 -11.32
CA PHE A 133 -4.80 -11.93 -9.92
C PHE A 133 -3.43 -12.58 -9.79
N SER A 134 -2.60 -12.02 -8.93
CA SER A 134 -1.21 -12.41 -8.71
C SER A 134 -0.93 -12.47 -7.21
N SER A 135 0.10 -13.20 -6.82
CA SER A 135 0.67 -13.14 -5.47
C SER A 135 1.97 -12.33 -5.41
N ASP A 136 2.39 -11.76 -6.54
CA ASP A 136 3.66 -11.05 -6.68
C ASP A 136 3.48 -9.55 -6.43
N TRP A 137 4.06 -9.07 -5.34
CA TRP A 137 4.06 -7.68 -4.93
C TRP A 137 4.74 -6.73 -5.92
N ASN A 138 5.79 -7.19 -6.61
CA ASN A 138 6.51 -6.39 -7.61
C ASN A 138 5.64 -6.17 -8.85
N LYS A 139 4.88 -7.18 -9.28
CA LYS A 139 3.95 -7.05 -10.39
C LYS A 139 2.83 -6.06 -10.08
N ASP A 140 2.24 -6.13 -8.88
CA ASP A 140 1.24 -5.16 -8.46
C ASP A 140 1.81 -3.73 -8.37
N ALA A 141 3.02 -3.56 -7.85
CA ALA A 141 3.69 -2.27 -7.81
C ALA A 141 3.91 -1.69 -9.22
N SER A 142 4.35 -2.53 -10.17
CA SER A 142 4.69 -2.10 -11.53
C SER A 142 3.48 -1.61 -12.35
N ARG A 143 2.26 -2.02 -12.02
CA ARG A 143 1.04 -1.55 -12.71
C ARG A 143 0.47 -0.25 -12.15
N ARG A 144 0.94 0.23 -10.98
CA ARG A 144 0.45 1.48 -10.35
C ARG A 144 0.86 2.70 -11.16
N ASP A 145 0.28 3.83 -10.83
CA ASP A 145 0.49 5.11 -11.52
C ASP A 145 1.86 5.73 -11.21
N PHE A 146 2.10 6.03 -9.94
CA PHE A 146 3.29 6.74 -9.47
C PHE A 146 4.09 5.92 -8.46
N THR A 147 5.42 6.08 -8.47
CA THR A 147 6.31 5.40 -7.53
C THR A 147 5.94 5.67 -6.08
N ILE A 148 5.54 6.90 -5.75
CA ILE A 148 5.09 7.33 -4.41
C ILE A 148 3.78 6.66 -3.95
N ASN A 149 3.01 6.06 -4.85
CA ASN A 149 1.78 5.29 -4.57
C ASN A 149 2.02 3.77 -4.59
N ALA A 150 3.25 3.33 -4.87
CA ALA A 150 3.66 1.92 -4.91
C ALA A 150 4.51 1.52 -3.71
N VAL A 151 4.36 2.23 -2.60
CA VAL A 151 4.97 1.89 -1.31
C VAL A 151 3.94 1.16 -0.47
N TYR A 152 4.36 0.06 0.14
CA TYR A 152 3.53 -0.79 1.00
C TYR A 152 4.07 -0.79 2.43
N ALA A 153 3.20 -1.07 3.39
CA ALA A 153 3.59 -1.26 4.78
C ALA A 153 2.83 -2.42 5.41
N ASP A 154 3.48 -3.24 6.22
CA ASP A 154 2.78 -4.21 7.07
C ASP A 154 2.07 -3.52 8.25
N ILE A 155 1.38 -4.29 9.08
CA ILE A 155 0.66 -3.76 10.24
C ILE A 155 1.56 -3.07 11.28
N ASN A 156 2.84 -3.39 11.29
CA ASN A 156 3.84 -2.83 12.21
C ASN A 156 4.59 -1.64 11.60
N GLY A 157 4.31 -1.30 10.32
CA GLY A 157 4.95 -0.20 9.61
C GLY A 157 6.28 -0.56 8.95
N ASN A 158 6.60 -1.85 8.81
CA ASN A 158 7.73 -2.28 7.99
C ASN A 158 7.42 -2.00 6.53
N LEU A 159 8.25 -1.20 5.88
CA LEU A 159 8.03 -0.71 4.52
C LEU A 159 8.58 -1.68 3.47
N PHE A 160 7.82 -1.86 2.39
CA PHE A 160 8.24 -2.52 1.17
C PHE A 160 8.11 -1.52 0.01
N ASP A 161 9.25 -1.14 -0.58
CA ASP A 161 9.36 -0.09 -1.59
C ASP A 161 10.15 -0.60 -2.82
N PRO A 162 9.51 -1.37 -3.70
CA PRO A 162 10.21 -2.00 -4.82
C PRO A 162 10.64 -1.01 -5.91
N LEU A 163 10.06 0.19 -5.94
CA LEU A 163 10.28 1.17 -7.01
C LEU A 163 10.95 2.48 -6.53
N ASN A 164 11.50 2.48 -5.32
CA ASN A 164 12.15 3.64 -4.68
C ASN A 164 11.24 4.87 -4.52
N GLY A 165 9.94 4.65 -4.33
CA GLY A 165 8.95 5.72 -4.14
C GLY A 165 9.21 6.57 -2.90
N ILE A 166 9.78 6.00 -1.84
CA ILE A 166 10.18 6.75 -0.63
C ILE A 166 11.25 7.79 -0.95
N SER A 167 12.20 7.46 -1.82
CA SER A 167 13.22 8.42 -2.27
C SER A 167 12.61 9.54 -3.07
N ASP A 168 11.73 9.21 -4.02
CA ASP A 168 11.03 10.19 -4.84
C ASP A 168 10.18 11.13 -3.96
N LEU A 169 9.44 10.57 -3.00
CA LEU A 169 8.64 11.35 -2.06
C LEU A 169 9.48 12.33 -1.23
N LYS A 170 10.62 11.89 -0.70
CA LYS A 170 11.54 12.75 0.08
C LYS A 170 12.15 13.88 -0.74
N ASN A 171 12.31 13.67 -2.04
CA ASN A 171 12.87 14.66 -2.95
C ASN A 171 11.79 15.52 -3.62
N GLY A 172 10.51 15.34 -3.30
CA GLY A 172 9.39 16.07 -3.91
C GLY A 172 9.18 15.72 -5.38
N VAL A 173 9.55 14.51 -5.81
CA VAL A 173 9.45 14.04 -7.18
C VAL A 173 8.20 13.21 -7.37
N VAL A 174 7.35 13.56 -8.33
CA VAL A 174 6.24 12.73 -8.80
C VAL A 174 6.68 12.05 -10.09
N LYS A 175 6.91 10.72 -10.01
CA LYS A 175 7.45 9.92 -11.11
C LYS A 175 6.46 8.83 -11.51
N PHE A 176 6.10 8.80 -12.80
CA PHE A 176 5.31 7.72 -13.38
C PHE A 176 6.05 6.38 -13.32
N ILE A 177 5.30 5.31 -13.10
CA ILE A 177 5.76 3.95 -13.28
C ILE A 177 5.48 3.55 -14.72
N GLY A 178 6.54 3.29 -15.51
CA GLY A 178 6.45 3.09 -16.95
C GLY A 178 6.50 4.38 -17.75
N THR A 179 5.95 4.36 -18.96
CA THR A 179 5.97 5.50 -19.89
C THR A 179 4.83 6.47 -19.57
N PRO A 180 5.09 7.75 -19.27
CA PRO A 180 4.05 8.72 -18.89
C PRO A 180 2.89 8.80 -19.89
N ASP A 181 3.19 8.86 -21.20
CA ASP A 181 2.18 8.97 -22.23
C ASP A 181 1.21 7.78 -22.24
N GLU A 182 1.70 6.56 -22.07
CA GLU A 182 0.87 5.35 -21.97
C GLU A 182 -0.01 5.41 -20.72
N ARG A 183 0.56 5.82 -19.59
CA ARG A 183 -0.17 5.92 -18.32
C ARG A 183 -1.26 6.99 -18.34
N ILE A 184 -1.02 8.10 -18.99
CA ILE A 184 -2.02 9.16 -19.18
C ILE A 184 -3.13 8.70 -20.14
N GLN A 185 -2.80 7.98 -21.21
CA GLN A 185 -3.79 7.42 -22.14
C GLN A 185 -4.68 6.36 -21.48
N GLU A 186 -4.15 5.57 -20.55
CA GLU A 186 -4.93 4.61 -19.78
C GLU A 186 -5.96 5.29 -18.85
N ASP A 187 -5.60 6.42 -18.25
CA ASP A 187 -6.47 7.18 -17.35
C ASP A 187 -6.07 8.65 -17.30
N TYR A 188 -6.90 9.50 -17.88
CA TYR A 188 -6.68 10.96 -17.94
C TYR A 188 -6.76 11.64 -16.56
N LEU A 189 -7.28 10.99 -15.52
CA LEU A 189 -7.27 11.53 -14.16
C LEU A 189 -5.86 11.56 -13.54
N ARG A 190 -4.86 11.00 -14.24
CA ARG A 190 -3.45 11.01 -13.81
C ARG A 190 -2.70 12.31 -14.16
N ILE A 191 -3.36 13.31 -14.78
CA ILE A 191 -2.77 14.62 -15.15
C ILE A 191 -2.82 15.61 -13.98
#